data_601a240788fc374f8d1176a4e9624bc2
#
_entry.id   601a240788fc374f8d1176a4e9624bc2
#
_cell.length_a   1.000
_cell.length_b   1.000
_cell.length_c   1.000
_cell.angle_alpha   90.00
_cell.angle_beta   90.00
_cell.angle_gamma   90.00
#
_symmetry.space_group_name_H-M   'P 1'
#
loop_
_entity.id
_entity.type
_entity.pdbx_description
1 polymer ?
#
loop_
_entity_poly.entity_id
_entity_poly.type
_entity_poly.pdbx_seq_one_letter_code
_entity_poly.pdbx_strand_id
1 'polypeptide(L)'
;MELLYNSEAFVVMQFTLAGEVERGGFEIVDKAARKEIYLQGAVAASFQRGVEALVQQGPNEESLDAYIAGFTVMAQQPVVLH
;
A
#
# COMPACT_ATOMS: atom_id res chain seq x y z
N MET A 1 -7.52 -5.10 11.82
CA MET A 1 -6.36 -4.91 10.93
C MET A 1 -5.87 -6.27 10.47
N GLU A 2 -5.64 -6.41 9.19
CA GLU A 2 -5.30 -7.69 8.61
C GLU A 2 -3.99 -7.58 7.84
N LEU A 3 -3.07 -8.51 8.07
CA LEU A 3 -1.82 -8.57 7.33
C LEU A 3 -2.07 -9.16 5.94
N LEU A 4 -1.77 -8.40 4.90
CA LEU A 4 -1.95 -8.84 3.53
C LEU A 4 -0.66 -9.27 2.86
N TYR A 5 0.45 -8.68 3.24
CA TYR A 5 1.71 -8.93 2.56
C TYR A 5 2.87 -8.59 3.49
N ASN A 6 3.91 -9.40 3.44
CA ASN A 6 5.09 -9.20 4.26
C ASN A 6 6.30 -9.72 3.50
N SER A 7 7.19 -8.80 3.13
CA SER A 7 8.45 -9.14 2.48
C SER A 7 9.60 -8.56 3.30
N GLU A 8 10.81 -8.72 2.82
CA GLU A 8 11.95 -8.09 3.48
C GLU A 8 11.87 -6.57 3.44
N ALA A 9 11.22 -6.02 2.41
CA ALA A 9 11.18 -4.58 2.21
C ALA A 9 9.94 -3.93 2.82
N PHE A 10 8.78 -4.61 2.76
CA PHE A 10 7.51 -3.98 3.09
C PHE A 10 6.58 -4.89 3.86
N VAL A 11 5.75 -4.28 4.69
CA VAL A 11 4.56 -4.90 5.26
C VAL A 11 3.36 -4.11 4.74
N VAL A 12 2.32 -4.81 4.32
CA VAL A 12 1.07 -4.17 3.92
C VAL A 12 -0.04 -4.74 4.78
N MET A 13 -0.75 -3.87 5.45
CA MET A 13 -1.88 -4.21 6.27
C MET A 13 -3.13 -3.51 5.77
N GLN A 14 -4.26 -4.18 5.90
CA GLN A 14 -5.56 -3.59 5.59
C GLN A 14 -6.27 -3.24 6.88
N PHE A 15 -6.87 -2.06 6.92
CA PHE A 15 -7.67 -1.66 8.06
C PHE A 15 -9.03 -1.16 7.61
N THR A 16 -10.01 -1.28 8.51
CA THR A 16 -11.33 -0.69 8.31
C THR A 16 -11.67 0.09 9.56
N LEU A 17 -12.29 1.25 9.37
CA LEU A 17 -12.78 2.01 10.49
C LEU A 17 -14.06 1.37 11.02
N ALA A 18 -14.19 1.30 12.33
CA ALA A 18 -15.32 0.66 12.98
C ALA A 18 -16.63 1.29 12.50
N GLY A 19 -17.57 0.44 12.08
CA GLY A 19 -18.88 0.86 11.64
C GLY A 19 -18.97 1.40 10.24
N GLU A 20 -17.86 1.47 9.50
CA GLU A 20 -17.88 2.00 8.15
C GLU A 20 -17.06 1.13 7.20
N VAL A 21 -17.75 0.22 6.53
CA VAL A 21 -17.11 -0.73 5.62
C VAL A 21 -16.38 -0.04 4.48
N GLU A 22 -16.85 1.15 4.09
CA GLU A 22 -16.29 1.87 2.95
C GLU A 22 -15.11 2.75 3.29
N ARG A 23 -14.78 2.88 4.57
CA ARG A 23 -13.69 3.73 5.01
C ARG A 23 -12.50 2.93 5.49
N GLY A 24 -12.16 1.93 4.73
CA GLY A 24 -10.95 1.20 4.98
C GLY A 24 -9.80 1.77 4.17
N GLY A 25 -8.63 1.21 4.41
CA GLY A 25 -7.46 1.58 3.66
C GLY A 25 -6.33 0.62 3.92
N PHE A 26 -5.15 1.03 3.56
CA PHE A 26 -3.96 0.21 3.71
C PHE A 26 -2.89 0.98 4.47
N GLU A 27 -2.18 0.26 5.30
CA GLU A 27 -0.97 0.77 5.92
C GLU A 27 0.20 0.03 5.30
N ILE A 28 1.16 0.79 4.77
CA ILE A 28 2.39 0.24 4.23
C ILE A 28 3.52 0.64 5.17
N VAL A 29 4.26 -0.36 5.65
CA VAL A 29 5.46 -0.11 6.43
C VAL A 29 6.67 -0.33 5.53
N ASP A 30 7.45 0.72 5.34
CA ASP A 30 8.72 0.64 4.63
C ASP A 30 9.78 0.31 5.66
N LYS A 31 10.24 -0.93 5.67
CA LYS A 31 11.16 -1.42 6.71
C LYS A 31 12.51 -0.73 6.66
N ALA A 32 13.02 -0.49 5.46
CA ALA A 32 14.33 0.13 5.30
C ALA A 32 14.32 1.60 5.75
N ALA A 33 13.28 2.32 5.38
CA ALA A 33 13.16 3.74 5.72
C ALA A 33 12.54 3.95 7.11
N ARG A 34 11.97 2.91 7.70
CA ARG A 34 11.25 2.96 8.97
C ARG A 34 10.13 3.98 8.94
N LYS A 35 9.34 3.94 7.87
CA LYS A 35 8.21 4.84 7.68
C LYS A 35 6.93 4.08 7.51
N GLU A 36 5.86 4.67 7.98
CA GLU A 36 4.50 4.16 7.82
C GLU A 36 3.74 5.08 6.90
N ILE A 37 3.07 4.50 5.92
CA ILE A 37 2.31 5.26 4.95
C ILE A 37 0.90 4.73 4.94
N TYR A 38 -0.07 5.63 5.01
CA TYR A 38 -1.47 5.27 5.03
C TYR A 38 -2.12 5.66 3.71
N LEU A 39 -2.82 4.71 3.11
CA LEU A 39 -3.56 4.93 1.87
C LEU A 39 -5.04 4.84 2.16
N GLN A 40 -5.80 5.83 1.75
CA GLN A 40 -7.24 5.87 1.94
C GLN A 40 -7.92 6.38 0.67
N GLY A 41 -9.23 6.12 0.56
CA GLY A 41 -10.02 6.67 -0.51
C GLY A 41 -9.61 6.16 -1.88
N ALA A 42 -9.59 7.06 -2.85
CA ALA A 42 -9.29 6.71 -4.24
C ALA A 42 -7.87 6.14 -4.41
N VAL A 43 -6.93 6.61 -3.62
CA VAL A 43 -5.55 6.12 -3.66
C VAL A 43 -5.51 4.66 -3.21
N ALA A 44 -6.23 4.34 -2.13
CA ALA A 44 -6.30 2.97 -1.64
C ALA A 44 -6.96 2.05 -2.67
N ALA A 45 -8.03 2.51 -3.31
CA ALA A 45 -8.70 1.72 -4.34
C ALA A 45 -7.79 1.46 -5.53
N SER A 46 -7.03 2.46 -5.94
CA SER A 46 -6.06 2.33 -7.03
C SER A 46 -4.97 1.33 -6.68
N PHE A 47 -4.44 1.43 -5.45
CA PHE A 47 -3.43 0.51 -4.96
C PHE A 47 -3.95 -0.93 -4.99
N GLN A 48 -5.15 -1.14 -4.50
CA GLN A 48 -5.76 -2.47 -4.46
C GLN A 48 -5.91 -3.06 -5.85
N ARG A 49 -6.40 -2.28 -6.80
CA ARG A 49 -6.57 -2.75 -8.17
C ARG A 49 -5.24 -3.17 -8.79
N GLY A 50 -4.20 -2.40 -8.56
CA GLY A 50 -2.88 -2.71 -9.08
C GLY A 50 -2.29 -3.98 -8.48
N VAL A 51 -2.45 -4.15 -7.18
CA VAL A 51 -1.98 -5.37 -6.50
C VAL A 51 -2.74 -6.59 -7.02
N GLU A 52 -4.07 -6.47 -7.15
CA GLU A 52 -4.88 -7.57 -7.66
C GLU A 52 -4.45 -7.97 -9.07
N ALA A 53 -4.17 -7.01 -9.92
CA ALA A 53 -3.70 -7.29 -11.28
C ALA A 53 -2.38 -8.05 -11.28
N LEU A 54 -1.45 -7.66 -10.42
CA LEU A 54 -0.17 -8.34 -10.29
C LEU A 54 -0.35 -9.77 -9.78
N VAL A 55 -1.21 -9.96 -8.81
CA VAL A 55 -1.48 -11.29 -8.26
C VAL A 55 -2.10 -12.19 -9.33
N GLN A 56 -2.99 -11.66 -10.16
CA GLN A 56 -3.60 -12.43 -11.24
C GLN A 56 -2.60 -12.83 -12.32
N GLN A 57 -1.58 -12.02 -12.52
CA GLN A 57 -0.53 -12.33 -13.50
C GLN A 57 0.47 -13.36 -12.97
N GLY A 58 0.40 -13.67 -11.71
CA GLY A 58 1.32 -14.58 -11.05
C GLY A 58 2.07 -13.81 -9.96
N PRO A 59 1.80 -14.10 -8.69
CA PRO A 59 2.40 -13.36 -7.59
C PRO A 59 3.92 -13.52 -7.62
N ASN A 60 4.61 -12.39 -7.55
CA ASN A 60 6.05 -12.32 -7.58
C ASN A 60 6.46 -11.23 -6.58
N GLU A 61 7.26 -11.61 -5.60
CA GLU A 61 7.67 -10.68 -4.54
C GLU A 61 8.39 -9.46 -5.11
N GLU A 62 9.26 -9.67 -6.08
CA GLU A 62 10.00 -8.57 -6.69
C GLU A 62 9.06 -7.57 -7.37
N SER A 63 8.08 -8.07 -8.11
CA SER A 63 7.11 -7.20 -8.79
C SER A 63 6.23 -6.46 -7.80
N LEU A 64 5.79 -7.15 -6.75
CA LEU A 64 4.97 -6.53 -5.72
C LEU A 64 5.75 -5.48 -4.95
N ASP A 65 6.97 -5.76 -4.57
CA ASP A 65 7.80 -4.78 -3.88
C ASP A 65 8.06 -3.55 -4.74
N ALA A 66 8.32 -3.74 -6.03
CA ALA A 66 8.52 -2.62 -6.94
C ALA A 66 7.25 -1.75 -7.05
N TYR A 67 6.10 -2.39 -7.13
CA TYR A 67 4.83 -1.67 -7.19
C TYR A 67 4.57 -0.88 -5.91
N ILE A 68 4.77 -1.52 -4.77
CA ILE A 68 4.60 -0.87 -3.47
C ILE A 68 5.57 0.29 -3.32
N ALA A 69 6.82 0.11 -3.72
CA ALA A 69 7.82 1.18 -3.65
C ALA A 69 7.38 2.41 -4.45
N GLY A 70 6.77 2.20 -5.61
CA GLY A 70 6.25 3.31 -6.40
C GLY A 70 5.19 4.11 -5.66
N PHE A 71 4.30 3.41 -4.95
CA PHE A 71 3.28 4.08 -4.15
C PHE A 71 3.87 4.82 -2.95
N THR A 72 4.85 4.24 -2.29
CA THR A 72 5.46 4.91 -1.13
C THR A 72 6.18 6.18 -1.55
N VAL A 73 6.84 6.16 -2.70
CA VAL A 73 7.51 7.35 -3.20
C VAL A 73 6.49 8.46 -3.49
N MET A 74 5.38 8.10 -4.14
CA MET A 74 4.34 9.09 -4.43
C MET A 74 3.74 9.67 -3.15
N ALA A 75 3.48 8.82 -2.17
CA ALA A 75 2.86 9.26 -0.92
C ALA A 75 3.79 10.11 -0.07
N GLN A 76 5.10 9.94 -0.25
CA GLN A 76 6.09 10.66 0.53
C GLN A 76 6.54 11.96 -0.11
N GLN A 77 6.21 12.16 -1.38
CA GLN A 77 6.61 13.40 -2.03
C GLN A 77 5.89 14.56 -1.38
N PRO A 78 6.63 15.55 -0.90
CA PRO A 78 5.98 16.74 -0.36
C PRO A 78 5.20 17.41 -1.47
N VAL A 79 4.01 17.89 -1.12
CA VAL A 79 3.25 18.69 -2.06
C VAL A 79 4.00 19.99 -2.23
N VAL A 80 4.61 20.16 -3.38
CA VAL A 80 5.32 21.39 -3.68
C VAL A 80 4.30 22.36 -4.27
N LEU A 81 3.96 23.34 -3.48
CA LEU A 81 3.06 24.40 -3.94
C LEU A 81 3.87 25.48 -4.61
N HIS A 82 3.57 25.67 -5.84
CA HIS A 82 4.23 26.71 -6.61
C HIS A 82 3.31 27.90 -6.83
#